data_c56a0d5bad9566aa866fd74d719dd8fc
#
_entry.id   c56a0d5bad9566aa866fd74d719dd8fc
#
_cell.length_a   1.000
_cell.length_b   1.000
_cell.length_c   1.000
_cell.angle_alpha   90.00
_cell.angle_beta   90.00
_cell.angle_gamma   90.00
#
_symmetry.space_group_name_H-M   'P 1'
#
loop_
_entity.id
_entity.type
_entity.pdbx_description
1 polymer ?
#
loop_
_entity_poly.entity_id
_entity_poly.type
_entity_poly.pdbx_seq_one_letter_code
_entity_poly.pdbx_strand_id
1 'polypeptide(L)'
;MTPSPVRKLGIIAGGGTIPRMLIDHCRQTGRDFFVLAIDGNADKNLVDESTPHQWIRIGQAGTGFKRFADEKVKDVVMIGTIRRPGFFDLVPDLRTTAFFAKIGTKALGDDGILRALVNEIEAEGMIVRGIHEVMSDLLVKEGVLGKFKADKTAQTDIRRGIEVASELGRLDVGQSVVVQQGLVLGVEGIEGTDELIRRCGDYRRKGEGGILVKLRKPQQDMRIDLPTIGPKTVERAH
;
A
#
# COMPACT_ATOMS: atom_id res chain seq x y z
N MET A 1 -29.16 16.31 -10.55
CA MET A 1 -28.83 15.11 -9.77
C MET A 1 -28.25 15.59 -8.45
N THR A 2 -28.94 15.37 -7.34
CA THR A 2 -28.38 15.63 -6.00
C THR A 2 -27.17 14.72 -5.80
N PRO A 3 -25.99 15.22 -5.39
CA PRO A 3 -24.86 14.37 -5.08
C PRO A 3 -25.30 13.38 -3.98
N SER A 4 -25.02 12.10 -4.20
CA SER A 4 -25.26 11.08 -3.16
C SER A 4 -24.55 11.52 -1.88
N PRO A 5 -25.19 11.39 -0.70
CA PRO A 5 -24.58 11.80 0.54
C PRO A 5 -23.22 11.11 0.71
N VAL A 6 -22.20 11.89 1.05
CA VAL A 6 -20.85 11.40 1.27
C VAL A 6 -20.90 10.40 2.41
N ARG A 7 -20.56 9.13 2.13
CA ARG A 7 -20.66 8.04 3.09
C ARG A 7 -19.52 8.11 4.11
N LYS A 8 -19.83 7.75 5.36
CA LYS A 8 -18.83 7.66 6.42
C LYS A 8 -17.72 6.70 6.04
N LEU A 9 -16.46 7.14 6.18
CA LEU A 9 -15.26 6.42 5.80
C LEU A 9 -14.67 5.69 7.00
N GLY A 10 -14.47 4.37 6.89
CA GLY A 10 -13.61 3.60 7.77
C GLY A 10 -12.17 3.62 7.24
N ILE A 11 -11.23 3.91 8.10
CA ILE A 11 -9.80 3.94 7.75
C ILE A 11 -9.12 2.82 8.54
N ILE A 12 -8.65 1.77 7.86
CA ILE A 12 -7.77 0.78 8.47
C ILE A 12 -6.34 1.27 8.25
N ALA A 13 -5.72 1.73 9.34
CA ALA A 13 -4.47 2.49 9.30
C ALA A 13 -3.29 1.68 9.80
N GLY A 14 -2.32 1.44 8.91
CA GLY A 14 -0.98 0.95 9.22
C GLY A 14 0.02 2.08 9.45
N GLY A 15 1.31 1.78 9.24
CA GLY A 15 2.41 2.72 9.39
C GLY A 15 2.61 3.65 8.20
N GLY A 16 3.49 4.64 8.38
CA GLY A 16 3.83 5.62 7.35
C GLY A 16 3.03 6.91 7.44
N THR A 17 3.24 7.82 6.49
CA THR A 17 2.67 9.18 6.52
C THR A 17 1.29 9.28 5.88
N ILE A 18 0.95 8.38 4.96
CA ILE A 18 -0.29 8.47 4.18
C ILE A 18 -1.55 8.35 5.06
N PRO A 19 -1.60 7.50 6.12
CA PRO A 19 -2.76 7.48 7.02
C PRO A 19 -3.07 8.84 7.65
N ARG A 20 -2.04 9.58 8.07
CA ARG A 20 -2.21 10.94 8.61
C ARG A 20 -2.76 11.88 7.53
N MET A 21 -2.18 11.85 6.33
CA MET A 21 -2.66 12.68 5.21
C MET A 21 -4.14 12.43 4.90
N LEU A 22 -4.59 11.16 4.96
CA LEU A 22 -6.00 10.82 4.74
C LEU A 22 -6.91 11.37 5.86
N ILE A 23 -6.50 11.26 7.12
CA ILE A 23 -7.23 11.82 8.27
C ILE A 23 -7.37 13.35 8.09
N ASP A 24 -6.28 14.03 7.77
CA ASP A 24 -6.26 15.48 7.59
C ASP A 24 -7.12 15.89 6.39
N HIS A 25 -7.09 15.13 5.31
CA HIS A 25 -7.97 15.33 4.15
C HIS A 25 -9.46 15.19 4.53
N CYS A 26 -9.83 14.17 5.30
CA CYS A 26 -11.20 13.99 5.77
C CYS A 26 -11.65 15.18 6.64
N ARG A 27 -10.79 15.68 7.53
CA ARG A 27 -11.07 16.88 8.35
C ARG A 27 -11.27 18.12 7.49
N GLN A 28 -10.40 18.34 6.50
CA GLN A 28 -10.47 19.51 5.59
C GLN A 28 -11.72 19.49 4.71
N THR A 29 -12.13 18.31 4.26
CA THR A 29 -13.30 18.15 3.38
C THR A 29 -14.62 17.98 4.14
N GLY A 30 -14.57 17.89 5.48
CA GLY A 30 -15.76 17.63 6.31
C GLY A 30 -16.34 16.24 6.12
N ARG A 31 -15.55 15.26 5.63
CA ARG A 31 -15.99 13.88 5.48
C ARG A 31 -15.97 13.16 6.82
N ASP A 32 -17.11 12.62 7.23
CA ASP A 32 -17.18 11.77 8.43
C ASP A 32 -16.31 10.52 8.26
N PHE A 33 -15.55 10.20 9.30
CA PHE A 33 -14.66 9.03 9.28
C PHE A 33 -14.52 8.38 10.67
N PHE A 34 -14.00 7.17 10.68
CA PHE A 34 -13.58 6.43 11.88
C PHE A 34 -12.29 5.66 11.58
N VAL A 35 -11.31 5.71 12.48
CA VAL A 35 -10.00 5.08 12.30
C VAL A 35 -9.88 3.81 13.13
N LEU A 36 -9.55 2.68 12.49
CA LEU A 36 -8.99 1.51 13.14
C LEU A 36 -7.47 1.57 12.99
N ALA A 37 -6.78 1.99 14.04
CA ALA A 37 -5.33 2.06 14.07
C ALA A 37 -4.76 0.69 14.45
N ILE A 38 -3.86 0.15 13.61
CA ILE A 38 -3.26 -1.18 13.85
C ILE A 38 -2.10 -1.03 14.83
N ASP A 39 -2.28 -1.57 16.04
CA ASP A 39 -1.27 -1.56 17.10
C ASP A 39 0.03 -2.24 16.65
N GLY A 40 1.16 -1.63 16.99
CA GLY A 40 2.49 -2.07 16.57
C GLY A 40 2.86 -1.73 15.11
N ASN A 41 1.92 -1.16 14.32
CA ASN A 41 2.15 -0.75 12.92
C ASN A 41 1.90 0.75 12.72
N ALA A 42 0.74 1.26 13.13
CA ALA A 42 0.44 2.67 13.05
C ALA A 42 1.30 3.48 14.03
N ASP A 43 1.64 4.71 13.63
CA ASP A 43 2.35 5.64 14.51
C ASP A 43 1.48 5.95 15.74
N LYS A 44 2.06 5.95 16.93
CA LYS A 44 1.35 6.25 18.19
C LYS A 44 0.69 7.62 18.17
N ASN A 45 1.27 8.56 17.42
CA ASN A 45 0.76 9.92 17.25
C ASN A 45 -0.20 10.06 16.07
N LEU A 46 -0.58 8.95 15.39
CA LEU A 46 -1.48 8.99 14.24
C LEU A 46 -2.83 9.60 14.59
N VAL A 47 -3.33 9.30 15.76
CA VAL A 47 -4.65 9.72 16.26
C VAL A 47 -4.50 10.46 17.58
N ASP A 48 -5.41 11.39 17.84
CA ASP A 48 -5.52 12.19 19.05
C ASP A 48 -6.94 12.06 19.64
N GLU A 49 -7.20 12.73 20.78
CA GLU A 49 -8.52 12.69 21.44
C GLU A 49 -9.66 13.22 20.55
N SER A 50 -9.36 14.09 19.59
CA SER A 50 -10.35 14.63 18.64
C SER A 50 -10.65 13.69 17.46
N THR A 51 -9.86 12.64 17.28
CA THR A 51 -9.99 11.69 16.18
C THR A 51 -10.89 10.53 16.60
N PRO A 52 -12.04 10.29 15.95
CA PRO A 52 -12.84 9.08 16.21
C PRO A 52 -12.03 7.83 15.84
N HIS A 53 -11.59 7.06 16.83
CA HIS A 53 -10.70 5.93 16.56
C HIS A 53 -10.84 4.78 17.56
N GLN A 54 -10.26 3.65 17.20
CA GLN A 54 -9.96 2.54 18.08
C GLN A 54 -8.66 1.88 17.66
N TRP A 55 -7.81 1.56 18.63
CA TRP A 55 -6.64 0.71 18.43
C TRP A 55 -7.06 -0.75 18.42
N ILE A 56 -6.60 -1.52 17.44
CA ILE A 56 -6.81 -2.96 17.35
C ILE A 56 -5.50 -3.66 17.00
N ARG A 57 -5.34 -4.91 17.44
CA ARG A 57 -4.21 -5.76 17.02
C ARG A 57 -4.54 -6.48 15.73
N ILE A 58 -3.52 -6.82 14.96
CA ILE A 58 -3.65 -7.79 13.88
C ILE A 58 -4.18 -9.09 14.49
N GLY A 59 -5.29 -9.61 13.95
CA GLY A 59 -5.97 -10.76 14.54
C GLY A 59 -7.29 -10.44 15.25
N GLN A 60 -7.64 -9.17 15.40
CA GLN A 60 -8.90 -8.73 16.01
C GLN A 60 -9.92 -8.22 14.96
N ALA A 61 -10.05 -8.92 13.83
CA ALA A 61 -10.93 -8.51 12.74
C ALA A 61 -12.40 -8.43 13.19
N GLY A 62 -12.86 -9.35 14.06
CA GLY A 62 -14.22 -9.33 14.60
C GLY A 62 -14.50 -8.04 15.38
N THR A 63 -13.54 -7.61 16.21
CA THR A 63 -13.64 -6.34 16.96
C THR A 63 -13.72 -5.15 16.01
N GLY A 64 -12.87 -5.13 14.98
CA GLY A 64 -12.84 -4.06 13.98
C GLY A 64 -14.14 -3.96 13.19
N PHE A 65 -14.66 -5.07 12.68
CA PHE A 65 -15.93 -5.10 11.94
C PHE A 65 -17.11 -4.67 12.79
N LYS A 66 -17.20 -5.16 14.04
CA LYS A 66 -18.23 -4.71 14.98
C LYS A 66 -18.17 -3.20 15.17
N ARG A 67 -16.97 -2.65 15.38
CA ARG A 67 -16.83 -1.21 15.58
C ARG A 67 -17.22 -0.41 14.34
N PHE A 68 -16.85 -0.83 13.15
CA PHE A 68 -17.30 -0.20 11.91
C PHE A 68 -18.81 -0.26 11.73
N ALA A 69 -19.46 -1.35 12.12
CA ALA A 69 -20.93 -1.47 12.09
C ALA A 69 -21.57 -0.47 13.08
N ASP A 70 -21.10 -0.41 14.33
CA ASP A 70 -21.58 0.51 15.37
C ASP A 70 -21.44 1.98 14.92
N GLU A 71 -20.34 2.30 14.22
CA GLU A 71 -20.06 3.62 13.65
C GLU A 71 -20.76 3.89 12.31
N LYS A 72 -21.54 2.93 11.80
CA LYS A 72 -22.26 3.03 10.52
C LYS A 72 -21.35 3.33 9.33
N VAL A 73 -20.13 2.81 9.35
CA VAL A 73 -19.17 2.91 8.24
C VAL A 73 -19.75 2.22 7.00
N LYS A 74 -19.57 2.84 5.83
CA LYS A 74 -20.06 2.31 4.55
C LYS A 74 -18.93 2.16 3.51
N ASP A 75 -17.97 3.07 3.48
CA ASP A 75 -16.78 2.98 2.66
C ASP A 75 -15.58 2.65 3.55
N VAL A 76 -14.65 1.83 3.08
CA VAL A 76 -13.44 1.46 3.83
C VAL A 76 -12.21 1.68 2.95
N VAL A 77 -11.19 2.34 3.51
CA VAL A 77 -9.86 2.44 2.90
C VAL A 77 -8.86 1.72 3.80
N MET A 78 -8.06 0.86 3.22
CA MET A 78 -6.89 0.25 3.87
C MET A 78 -5.64 0.98 3.42
N ILE A 79 -4.86 1.53 4.35
CA ILE A 79 -3.72 2.37 4.01
C ILE A 79 -2.59 2.30 5.03
N GLY A 80 -1.38 2.41 4.54
CA GLY A 80 -0.18 2.34 5.37
C GLY A 80 0.45 0.95 5.38
N THR A 81 1.70 0.88 5.82
CA THR A 81 2.46 -0.36 5.87
C THR A 81 2.06 -1.22 7.05
N ILE A 82 1.90 -2.52 6.82
CA ILE A 82 1.69 -3.50 7.88
C ILE A 82 2.84 -4.50 7.83
N ARG A 83 3.56 -4.63 8.93
CA ARG A 83 4.57 -5.68 9.08
C ARG A 83 3.87 -7.02 9.19
N ARG A 84 4.30 -7.98 8.40
CA ARG A 84 3.77 -9.33 8.48
C ARG A 84 4.02 -9.88 9.88
N PRO A 85 2.97 -10.21 10.65
CA PRO A 85 3.16 -10.77 11.98
C PRO A 85 3.77 -12.17 11.87
N GLY A 86 4.65 -12.51 12.82
CA GLY A 86 5.06 -13.89 13.00
C GLY A 86 3.86 -14.75 13.46
N PHE A 87 3.93 -16.06 13.22
CA PHE A 87 2.86 -16.97 13.64
C PHE A 87 2.56 -16.92 15.14
N PHE A 88 3.56 -16.57 15.96
CA PHE A 88 3.44 -16.49 17.41
C PHE A 88 2.92 -15.12 17.92
N ASP A 89 2.89 -14.09 17.05
CA ASP A 89 2.45 -12.74 17.39
C ASP A 89 0.94 -12.55 17.19
N LEU A 90 0.30 -13.50 16.50
CA LEU A 90 -1.12 -13.49 16.22
C LEU A 90 -1.89 -14.11 17.39
N VAL A 91 -2.67 -13.27 18.10
CA VAL A 91 -3.73 -13.74 19.01
C VAL A 91 -5.07 -13.51 18.31
N PRO A 92 -5.50 -14.46 17.45
CA PRO A 92 -6.69 -14.25 16.64
C PRO A 92 -7.96 -14.37 17.48
N ASP A 93 -8.93 -13.49 17.22
CA ASP A 93 -10.30 -13.70 17.68
C ASP A 93 -10.99 -14.83 16.88
N LEU A 94 -12.16 -15.25 17.30
CA LEU A 94 -12.92 -16.34 16.65
C LEU A 94 -13.14 -16.07 15.15
N ARG A 95 -13.36 -14.81 14.79
CA ARG A 95 -13.61 -14.43 13.40
C ARG A 95 -12.33 -14.48 12.57
N THR A 96 -11.24 -13.99 13.10
CA THR A 96 -9.93 -14.08 12.44
C THR A 96 -9.49 -15.52 12.29
N THR A 97 -9.74 -16.39 13.29
CA THR A 97 -9.49 -17.82 13.20
C THR A 97 -10.28 -18.46 12.07
N ALA A 98 -11.59 -18.17 11.98
CA ALA A 98 -12.45 -18.66 10.91
C ALA A 98 -12.00 -18.15 9.53
N PHE A 99 -11.58 -16.89 9.45
CA PHE A 99 -11.02 -16.29 8.23
C PHE A 99 -9.79 -17.06 7.74
N PHE A 100 -8.81 -17.30 8.61
CA PHE A 100 -7.61 -18.07 8.22
C PHE A 100 -7.93 -19.53 7.87
N ALA A 101 -8.87 -20.16 8.57
CA ALA A 101 -9.33 -21.50 8.22
C ALA A 101 -9.97 -21.56 6.82
N LYS A 102 -10.74 -20.52 6.44
CA LYS A 102 -11.40 -20.40 5.12
C LYS A 102 -10.38 -20.17 3.99
N ILE A 103 -9.36 -19.36 4.23
CA ILE A 103 -8.35 -19.02 3.21
C ILE A 103 -7.41 -20.20 2.96
N GLY A 104 -7.05 -20.98 4.01
CA GLY A 104 -6.16 -22.10 3.94
C GLY A 104 -4.77 -21.72 3.39
N THR A 105 -4.03 -22.73 2.89
CA THR A 105 -2.67 -22.54 2.35
C THR A 105 -2.64 -21.89 0.96
N LYS A 106 -3.78 -21.68 0.32
CA LYS A 106 -3.87 -21.13 -1.03
C LYS A 106 -3.60 -19.63 -1.11
N ALA A 107 -3.66 -18.91 0.01
CA ALA A 107 -3.42 -17.47 0.09
C ALA A 107 -2.11 -17.12 0.79
N LEU A 108 -1.04 -17.86 0.50
CA LEU A 108 0.29 -17.63 1.12
C LEU A 108 0.99 -16.35 0.65
N GLY A 109 0.53 -15.74 -0.44
CA GLY A 109 1.01 -14.42 -0.92
C GLY A 109 0.25 -13.27 -0.26
N ASP A 110 0.92 -12.12 -0.13
CA ASP A 110 0.33 -10.91 0.48
C ASP A 110 -0.93 -10.45 -0.28
N ASP A 111 -0.92 -10.51 -1.61
CA ASP A 111 -2.07 -10.17 -2.46
C ASP A 111 -3.28 -11.08 -2.20
N GLY A 112 -3.06 -12.36 -1.90
CA GLY A 112 -4.10 -13.33 -1.59
C GLY A 112 -4.82 -13.02 -0.28
N ILE A 113 -4.06 -12.68 0.77
CA ILE A 113 -4.60 -12.29 2.09
C ILE A 113 -5.39 -10.99 1.98
N LEU A 114 -4.83 -10.00 1.28
CA LEU A 114 -5.49 -8.70 1.11
C LEU A 114 -6.80 -8.81 0.33
N ARG A 115 -6.85 -9.60 -0.74
CA ARG A 115 -8.11 -9.87 -1.46
C ARG A 115 -9.14 -10.58 -0.60
N ALA A 116 -8.73 -11.56 0.20
CA ALA A 116 -9.63 -12.24 1.10
C ALA A 116 -10.21 -11.27 2.14
N LEU A 117 -9.39 -10.33 2.65
CA LEU A 117 -9.82 -9.28 3.56
C LEU A 117 -10.82 -8.32 2.89
N VAL A 118 -10.59 -7.94 1.63
CA VAL A 118 -11.58 -7.16 0.85
C VAL A 118 -12.91 -7.88 0.78
N ASN A 119 -12.91 -9.17 0.43
CA ASN A 119 -14.13 -9.96 0.35
C ASN A 119 -14.88 -10.05 1.68
N GLU A 120 -14.16 -10.15 2.81
CA GLU A 120 -14.78 -10.15 4.13
C GLU A 120 -15.39 -8.79 4.50
N ILE A 121 -14.70 -7.68 4.16
CA ILE A 121 -15.23 -6.32 4.36
C ILE A 121 -16.50 -6.11 3.53
N GLU A 122 -16.48 -6.54 2.26
CA GLU A 122 -17.62 -6.40 1.35
C GLU A 122 -18.79 -7.31 1.73
N ALA A 123 -18.54 -8.49 2.30
CA ALA A 123 -19.56 -9.38 2.86
C ALA A 123 -20.31 -8.75 4.05
N GLU A 124 -19.68 -7.82 4.78
CA GLU A 124 -20.31 -7.02 5.83
C GLU A 124 -21.15 -5.84 5.30
N GLY A 125 -21.28 -5.70 3.99
CA GLY A 125 -22.05 -4.63 3.35
C GLY A 125 -21.34 -3.27 3.30
N MET A 126 -20.02 -3.25 3.49
CA MET A 126 -19.16 -2.10 3.27
C MET A 126 -18.54 -2.16 1.86
N ILE A 127 -18.03 -1.05 1.36
CA ILE A 127 -17.39 -0.96 0.05
C ILE A 127 -15.92 -0.59 0.26
N VAL A 128 -15.01 -1.42 -0.22
CA VAL A 128 -13.59 -1.08 -0.19
C VAL A 128 -13.27 -0.10 -1.31
N ARG A 129 -12.66 1.03 -0.92
CA ARG A 129 -12.25 2.11 -1.81
C ARG A 129 -10.74 2.18 -1.92
N GLY A 130 -10.25 2.50 -3.11
CA GLY A 130 -8.86 2.89 -3.27
C GLY A 130 -8.59 4.27 -2.69
N ILE A 131 -7.39 4.48 -2.14
CA ILE A 131 -6.99 5.79 -1.63
C ILE A 131 -7.14 6.89 -2.69
N HIS A 132 -6.87 6.56 -3.95
CA HIS A 132 -7.00 7.46 -5.09
C HIS A 132 -8.43 7.90 -5.39
N GLU A 133 -9.43 7.13 -4.97
CA GLU A 133 -10.86 7.52 -5.09
C GLU A 133 -11.25 8.56 -4.04
N VAL A 134 -10.49 8.61 -2.93
CA VAL A 134 -10.74 9.55 -1.83
C VAL A 134 -9.83 10.76 -1.92
N MET A 135 -8.57 10.56 -2.31
CA MET A 135 -7.53 11.58 -2.46
C MET A 135 -6.90 11.48 -3.85
N SER A 136 -7.59 12.00 -4.86
CA SER A 136 -7.14 11.93 -6.26
C SER A 136 -5.77 12.56 -6.51
N ASP A 137 -5.39 13.54 -5.69
CA ASP A 137 -4.10 14.24 -5.79
C ASP A 137 -2.89 13.39 -5.43
N LEU A 138 -3.11 12.21 -4.82
CA LEU A 138 -2.05 11.23 -4.58
C LEU A 138 -1.65 10.46 -5.84
N LEU A 139 -2.50 10.44 -6.88
CA LEU A 139 -2.13 9.81 -8.14
C LEU A 139 -1.14 10.66 -8.90
N VAL A 140 -0.02 10.02 -9.24
CA VAL A 140 0.97 10.62 -10.13
C VAL A 140 0.35 10.81 -11.51
N LYS A 141 0.42 12.03 -12.06
CA LYS A 141 -0.03 12.33 -13.41
C LYS A 141 0.95 11.74 -14.43
N GLU A 142 0.42 11.32 -15.58
CA GLU A 142 1.25 10.89 -16.70
C GLU A 142 2.18 12.01 -17.17
N GLY A 143 3.43 11.67 -17.44
CA GLY A 143 4.41 12.59 -18.01
C GLY A 143 5.69 12.70 -17.18
N VAL A 144 6.47 13.73 -17.49
CA VAL A 144 7.73 14.03 -16.81
C VAL A 144 7.45 14.91 -15.60
N LEU A 145 7.74 14.40 -14.40
CA LEU A 145 7.56 15.13 -13.15
C LEU A 145 8.78 15.95 -12.76
N GLY A 146 9.97 15.49 -13.16
CA GLY A 146 11.24 16.15 -12.87
C GLY A 146 11.65 17.16 -13.95
N LYS A 147 12.87 17.68 -13.82
CA LYS A 147 13.48 18.64 -14.78
C LYS A 147 14.01 17.96 -16.04
N PHE A 148 14.34 16.68 -15.98
CA PHE A 148 15.02 15.95 -17.03
C PHE A 148 14.10 14.95 -17.71
N LYS A 149 14.23 14.85 -19.03
CA LYS A 149 13.57 13.80 -19.83
C LYS A 149 14.55 12.64 -20.01
N ALA A 150 14.03 11.44 -20.07
CA ALA A 150 14.82 10.26 -20.39
C ALA A 150 15.41 10.37 -21.80
N ASP A 151 16.73 10.30 -21.93
CA ASP A 151 17.43 10.20 -23.18
C ASP A 151 17.31 8.79 -23.80
N LYS A 152 18.02 8.52 -24.91
CA LYS A 152 17.96 7.22 -25.59
C LYS A 152 18.47 6.07 -24.74
N THR A 153 19.52 6.29 -23.95
CA THR A 153 20.11 5.28 -23.06
C THR A 153 19.12 4.96 -21.93
N ALA A 154 18.64 5.99 -21.24
CA ALA A 154 17.64 5.85 -20.19
C ALA A 154 16.36 5.17 -20.69
N GLN A 155 15.88 5.51 -21.90
CA GLN A 155 14.73 4.84 -22.52
C GLN A 155 14.96 3.35 -22.77
N THR A 156 16.20 2.96 -23.10
CA THR A 156 16.55 1.54 -23.26
C THR A 156 16.54 0.82 -21.92
N ASP A 157 17.10 1.44 -20.88
CA ASP A 157 17.10 0.91 -19.52
C ASP A 157 15.67 0.83 -18.94
N ILE A 158 14.82 1.83 -19.21
CA ILE A 158 13.40 1.81 -18.86
C ILE A 158 12.69 0.61 -19.49
N ARG A 159 12.86 0.38 -20.81
CA ARG A 159 12.24 -0.78 -21.48
C ARG A 159 12.69 -2.10 -20.86
N ARG A 160 14.00 -2.24 -20.61
CA ARG A 160 14.53 -3.42 -19.93
C ARG A 160 13.97 -3.59 -18.52
N GLY A 161 13.89 -2.50 -17.76
CA GLY A 161 13.31 -2.50 -16.42
C GLY A 161 11.83 -2.89 -16.42
N ILE A 162 11.02 -2.40 -17.37
CA ILE A 162 9.61 -2.76 -17.53
C ILE A 162 9.46 -4.27 -17.79
N GLU A 163 10.26 -4.82 -18.71
CA GLU A 163 10.25 -6.25 -19.02
C GLU A 163 10.49 -7.10 -17.76
N VAL A 164 11.57 -6.81 -17.05
CA VAL A 164 11.96 -7.57 -15.86
C VAL A 164 10.97 -7.36 -14.70
N ALA A 165 10.56 -6.12 -14.42
CA ALA A 165 9.61 -5.82 -13.35
C ALA A 165 8.23 -6.47 -13.61
N SER A 166 7.80 -6.57 -14.87
CA SER A 166 6.55 -7.25 -15.26
C SER A 166 6.61 -8.75 -14.93
N GLU A 167 7.72 -9.42 -15.24
CA GLU A 167 7.88 -10.85 -14.92
C GLU A 167 7.98 -11.09 -13.41
N LEU A 168 8.72 -10.25 -12.68
CA LEU A 168 8.77 -10.31 -11.21
C LEU A 168 7.38 -10.14 -10.58
N GLY A 169 6.61 -9.17 -11.11
CA GLY A 169 5.23 -8.94 -10.67
C GLY A 169 4.32 -10.14 -10.96
N ARG A 170 4.46 -10.76 -12.12
CA ARG A 170 3.71 -11.98 -12.47
C ARG A 170 4.00 -13.15 -11.52
N LEU A 171 5.25 -13.24 -11.05
CA LEU A 171 5.69 -14.27 -10.10
C LEU A 171 5.42 -13.90 -8.62
N ASP A 172 4.86 -12.72 -8.37
CA ASP A 172 4.63 -12.18 -7.02
C ASP A 172 5.91 -12.07 -6.15
N VAL A 173 7.05 -11.82 -6.80
CA VAL A 173 8.35 -11.67 -6.12
C VAL A 173 8.58 -10.23 -5.66
N GLY A 174 8.34 -9.26 -6.56
CA GLY A 174 8.58 -7.85 -6.33
C GLY A 174 7.99 -6.98 -7.45
N GLN A 175 8.23 -5.69 -7.39
CA GLN A 175 7.65 -4.73 -8.34
C GLN A 175 8.62 -3.64 -8.81
N SER A 176 9.88 -3.69 -8.34
CA SER A 176 10.90 -2.70 -8.67
C SER A 176 12.18 -3.35 -9.17
N VAL A 177 12.84 -2.67 -10.11
CA VAL A 177 14.09 -3.11 -10.75
C VAL A 177 14.99 -1.90 -10.94
N VAL A 178 16.28 -2.03 -10.72
CA VAL A 178 17.29 -1.01 -11.08
C VAL A 178 18.07 -1.52 -12.26
N VAL A 179 18.12 -0.71 -13.34
CA VAL A 179 18.83 -1.01 -14.58
C VAL A 179 19.85 0.09 -14.88
N GLN A 180 21.05 -0.25 -15.33
CA GLN A 180 22.06 0.70 -15.80
C GLN A 180 22.79 0.11 -17.00
N GLN A 181 22.81 0.85 -18.11
CA GLN A 181 23.50 0.46 -19.35
C GLN A 181 23.05 -0.94 -19.85
N GLY A 182 21.75 -1.22 -19.82
CA GLY A 182 21.15 -2.50 -20.22
C GLY A 182 21.30 -3.64 -19.20
N LEU A 183 22.06 -3.44 -18.12
CA LEU A 183 22.28 -4.45 -17.08
C LEU A 183 21.35 -4.23 -15.88
N VAL A 184 20.74 -5.29 -15.42
CA VAL A 184 19.97 -5.30 -14.17
C VAL A 184 20.94 -5.32 -13.00
N LEU A 185 20.99 -4.23 -12.23
CA LEU A 185 21.81 -4.14 -11.02
C LEU A 185 21.15 -4.84 -9.83
N GLY A 186 19.83 -4.87 -9.80
CA GLY A 186 19.09 -5.53 -8.76
C GLY A 186 17.59 -5.56 -9.03
N VAL A 187 16.94 -6.50 -8.38
CA VAL A 187 15.48 -6.67 -8.40
C VAL A 187 14.96 -6.63 -6.96
N GLU A 188 13.75 -6.09 -6.76
CA GLU A 188 13.11 -6.04 -5.45
C GLU A 188 12.64 -7.42 -5.02
N GLY A 189 12.92 -7.76 -3.78
CA GLY A 189 12.36 -8.90 -3.08
C GLY A 189 11.68 -8.44 -1.79
N ILE A 190 11.79 -9.23 -0.74
CA ILE A 190 11.20 -8.96 0.57
C ILE A 190 11.77 -7.71 1.27
N GLU A 191 12.95 -7.26 0.86
CA GLU A 191 13.64 -6.10 1.43
C GLU A 191 12.96 -4.76 1.11
N GLY A 192 12.18 -4.69 0.02
CA GLY A 192 11.50 -3.49 -0.44
C GLY A 192 12.37 -2.53 -1.25
N THR A 193 11.72 -1.53 -1.86
CA THR A 193 12.34 -0.61 -2.85
C THR A 193 13.50 0.20 -2.28
N ASP A 194 13.39 0.67 -1.05
CA ASP A 194 14.42 1.53 -0.44
C ASP A 194 15.75 0.79 -0.24
N GLU A 195 15.68 -0.47 0.16
CA GLU A 195 16.86 -1.30 0.34
C GLU A 195 17.42 -1.81 -0.99
N LEU A 196 16.55 -2.08 -1.97
CA LEU A 196 16.97 -2.33 -3.34
C LEU A 196 17.85 -1.18 -3.87
N ILE A 197 17.39 0.07 -3.74
CA ILE A 197 18.15 1.26 -4.19
C ILE A 197 19.51 1.31 -3.50
N ARG A 198 19.52 1.17 -2.16
CA ARG A 198 20.76 1.22 -1.38
C ARG A 198 21.79 0.21 -1.85
N ARG A 199 21.41 -1.07 -1.97
CA ARG A 199 22.35 -2.14 -2.38
C ARG A 199 22.77 -2.03 -3.85
N CYS A 200 21.95 -1.48 -4.72
CA CYS A 200 22.33 -1.24 -6.10
C CYS A 200 23.40 -0.14 -6.24
N GLY A 201 23.50 0.77 -5.25
CA GLY A 201 24.58 1.75 -5.18
C GLY A 201 25.97 1.11 -5.17
N ASP A 202 26.12 -0.05 -4.50
CA ASP A 202 27.38 -0.79 -4.40
C ASP A 202 27.82 -1.38 -5.77
N TYR A 203 26.89 -1.54 -6.70
CA TYR A 203 27.10 -2.09 -8.04
C TYR A 203 27.06 -1.04 -9.14
N ARG A 204 26.98 0.25 -8.75
CA ARG A 204 26.91 1.36 -9.71
C ARG A 204 28.10 1.37 -10.62
N ARG A 205 27.84 1.43 -11.92
CA ARG A 205 28.87 1.54 -12.97
C ARG A 205 29.24 3.00 -13.22
N LYS A 206 30.41 3.23 -13.80
CA LYS A 206 30.83 4.57 -14.25
C LYS A 206 29.90 5.08 -15.36
N GLY A 207 29.62 6.38 -15.35
CA GLY A 207 28.74 7.05 -16.31
C GLY A 207 27.43 7.53 -15.66
N GLU A 208 26.38 7.59 -16.45
CA GLU A 208 25.06 8.02 -15.99
C GLU A 208 24.49 7.06 -14.93
N GLY A 209 23.65 7.58 -14.05
CA GLY A 209 23.06 6.81 -12.97
C GLY A 209 22.15 5.68 -13.46
N GLY A 210 21.84 4.75 -12.57
CA GLY A 210 20.85 3.69 -12.83
C GLY A 210 19.43 4.23 -12.91
N ILE A 211 18.57 3.50 -13.58
CA ILE A 211 17.12 3.77 -13.70
C ILE A 211 16.36 2.82 -12.77
N LEU A 212 15.63 3.39 -11.83
CA LEU A 212 14.65 2.63 -11.05
C LEU A 212 13.34 2.55 -11.84
N VAL A 213 12.89 1.35 -12.13
CA VAL A 213 11.56 1.08 -12.67
C VAL A 213 10.72 0.40 -11.62
N LYS A 214 9.57 0.98 -11.28
CA LYS A 214 8.60 0.42 -10.34
C LYS A 214 7.24 0.32 -11.02
N LEU A 215 6.68 -0.89 -11.08
CA LEU A 215 5.42 -1.17 -11.75
C LEU A 215 4.39 -1.76 -10.78
N ARG A 216 3.13 -1.56 -11.10
CA ARG A 216 2.05 -2.32 -10.46
C ARG A 216 2.12 -3.78 -10.92
N LYS A 217 1.97 -4.73 -10.00
CA LYS A 217 1.83 -6.15 -10.36
C LYS A 217 0.52 -6.39 -11.11
N PRO A 218 0.48 -7.26 -12.12
CA PRO A 218 -0.73 -7.51 -12.93
C PRO A 218 -1.96 -7.92 -12.12
N GLN A 219 -1.76 -8.69 -11.06
CA GLN A 219 -2.81 -9.20 -10.17
C GLN A 219 -3.19 -8.28 -9.01
N GLN A 220 -2.47 -7.16 -8.81
CA GLN A 220 -2.63 -6.26 -7.69
C GLN A 220 -3.96 -5.50 -7.76
N ASP A 221 -4.75 -5.56 -6.69
CA ASP A 221 -5.99 -4.77 -6.57
C ASP A 221 -5.65 -3.32 -6.25
N MET A 222 -5.98 -2.41 -7.16
CA MET A 222 -5.71 -0.97 -7.03
C MET A 222 -6.37 -0.34 -5.81
N ARG A 223 -7.39 -0.97 -5.23
CA ARG A 223 -8.10 -0.44 -4.06
C ARG A 223 -7.28 -0.59 -2.77
N ILE A 224 -6.36 -1.55 -2.74
CA ILE A 224 -5.65 -1.93 -1.51
C ILE A 224 -4.14 -1.80 -1.59
N ASP A 225 -3.58 -1.90 -2.78
CA ASP A 225 -2.14 -1.85 -2.95
C ASP A 225 -1.77 -1.15 -4.25
N LEU A 226 -1.29 0.08 -4.13
CA LEU A 226 -0.74 0.86 -5.24
C LEU A 226 0.76 1.03 -5.02
N PRO A 227 1.59 0.84 -6.08
CA PRO A 227 2.99 1.19 -6.01
C PRO A 227 3.16 2.63 -5.55
N THR A 228 3.82 2.82 -4.43
CA THR A 228 4.02 4.15 -3.85
C THR A 228 5.49 4.51 -3.89
N ILE A 229 5.78 5.75 -4.27
CA ILE A 229 7.07 6.41 -4.12
C ILE A 229 6.88 7.70 -3.34
N GLY A 230 7.88 8.09 -2.58
CA GLY A 230 7.85 9.31 -1.79
C GLY A 230 9.18 10.06 -1.85
N PRO A 231 9.28 11.22 -1.19
CA PRO A 231 10.52 12.01 -1.14
C PRO A 231 11.74 11.17 -0.73
N LYS A 232 11.59 10.30 0.25
CA LYS A 232 12.69 9.41 0.69
C LYS A 232 13.19 8.47 -0.40
N THR A 233 12.30 7.93 -1.23
CA THR A 233 12.69 7.08 -2.36
C THR A 233 13.50 7.87 -3.37
N VAL A 234 13.10 9.13 -3.65
CA VAL A 234 13.81 10.03 -4.55
C VAL A 234 15.17 10.44 -3.97
N GLU A 235 15.23 10.80 -2.69
CA GLU A 235 16.48 11.15 -1.99
C GLU A 235 17.49 9.99 -2.01
N ARG A 236 17.03 8.76 -1.83
CA ARG A 236 17.87 7.56 -1.86
C ARG A 236 18.33 7.17 -3.26
N ALA A 237 17.55 7.50 -4.28
CA ALA A 237 17.90 7.23 -5.67
C ALA A 237 18.93 8.24 -6.23
N HIS A 238 19.16 9.35 -5.54
CA HIS A 238 20.13 10.40 -5.91
C HIS A 238 21.54 10.03 -5.44
#